data_45a4407f577071ed7248f76624eaff25
#
_entry.id   45a4407f577071ed7248f76624eaff25
#
_cell.length_a   1.000
_cell.length_b   1.000
_cell.length_c   1.000
_cell.angle_alpha   90.00
_cell.angle_beta   90.00
_cell.angle_gamma   90.00
#
_symmetry.space_group_name_H-M   'P 1'
#
loop_
_entity.id
_entity.type
_entity.pdbx_description
1 polymer ?
#
loop_
_entity_poly.entity_id
_entity_poly.type
_entity_poly.pdbx_seq_one_letter_code
_entity_poly.pdbx_strand_id
1 'polypeptide(L)'
;PNFACPGDSIRFVDKSTGPISTWQWDFGNGQRSAAQVPLAQLYNSATPLSTVSVRLIVGHINGCKDTVVHRIQVPNNCYIAVPTGFTPNGDGLNDYLYPLNAWKATELHFRVYNRLGELVFETRDWTRKWDGRFNSQPVPTGTYVWMLQYTDDKGKKVFTKGTTVVIR
;
A
#
# COMPACT_ATOMS: atom_id res chain seq x y z
N PRO A 1 1.10 -9.04 -7.84
CA PRO A 1 1.16 -7.86 -6.98
C PRO A 1 0.55 -8.14 -5.62
N ASN A 2 1.01 -7.47 -4.57
CA ASN A 2 0.46 -7.60 -3.22
C ASN A 2 -0.66 -6.59 -2.94
N PHE A 3 -0.88 -5.64 -3.86
CA PHE A 3 -1.90 -4.60 -3.80
C PHE A 3 -2.59 -4.44 -5.14
N ALA A 4 -3.89 -4.12 -5.09
CA ALA A 4 -4.70 -3.73 -6.24
C ALA A 4 -5.45 -2.44 -5.92
N CYS A 5 -5.10 -1.34 -6.57
CA CYS A 5 -5.87 -0.10 -6.44
C CYS A 5 -7.15 -0.14 -7.25
N PRO A 6 -8.19 0.59 -6.86
CA PRO A 6 -9.40 0.73 -7.67
C PRO A 6 -9.08 1.15 -9.11
N GLY A 7 -9.59 0.39 -10.06
CA GLY A 7 -9.33 0.60 -11.49
C GLY A 7 -8.04 -0.05 -12.03
N ASP A 8 -7.20 -0.65 -11.18
CA ASP A 8 -6.05 -1.42 -11.65
C ASP A 8 -6.52 -2.72 -12.32
N SER A 9 -5.99 -2.96 -13.53
CA SER A 9 -6.18 -4.21 -14.26
C SER A 9 -5.08 -5.20 -13.87
N ILE A 10 -5.40 -6.17 -13.02
CA ILE A 10 -4.45 -7.13 -12.46
C ILE A 10 -4.40 -8.39 -13.34
N ARG A 11 -3.24 -8.71 -13.87
CA ARG A 11 -3.00 -9.94 -14.63
C ARG A 11 -2.40 -11.00 -13.71
N PHE A 12 -2.96 -12.21 -13.79
CA PHE A 12 -2.44 -13.40 -13.12
C PHE A 12 -1.77 -14.30 -14.15
N VAL A 13 -0.62 -14.83 -13.78
CA VAL A 13 0.20 -15.69 -14.65
C VAL A 13 0.45 -16.99 -13.90
N ASP A 14 0.12 -18.11 -14.55
CA ASP A 14 0.49 -19.43 -14.08
C ASP A 14 2.02 -19.60 -14.18
N LYS A 15 2.62 -20.08 -13.10
CA LYS A 15 4.05 -20.43 -13.00
C LYS A 15 4.24 -21.89 -12.63
N SER A 16 3.21 -22.71 -12.81
CA SER A 16 3.28 -24.14 -12.55
C SER A 16 4.26 -24.80 -13.52
N THR A 17 4.96 -25.81 -13.03
CA THR A 17 5.92 -26.60 -13.80
C THR A 17 5.38 -27.99 -14.09
N GLY A 18 5.80 -28.60 -15.20
CA GLY A 18 5.36 -29.92 -15.62
C GLY A 18 4.18 -29.91 -16.59
N PRO A 19 3.69 -31.07 -17.01
CA PRO A 19 2.60 -31.20 -17.97
C PRO A 19 1.24 -30.97 -17.31
N ILE A 20 0.87 -29.69 -17.13
CA ILE A 20 -0.41 -29.25 -16.60
C ILE A 20 -1.48 -29.34 -17.70
N SER A 21 -2.65 -29.88 -17.37
CA SER A 21 -3.77 -30.07 -18.28
C SER A 21 -5.02 -29.27 -17.90
N THR A 22 -5.16 -28.87 -16.65
CA THR A 22 -6.33 -28.13 -16.18
C THR A 22 -5.96 -26.99 -15.23
N TRP A 23 -6.74 -25.90 -15.29
CA TRP A 23 -6.62 -24.73 -14.42
C TRP A 23 -7.97 -24.39 -13.84
N GLN A 24 -8.00 -24.02 -12.58
CA GLN A 24 -9.20 -23.54 -11.89
C GLN A 24 -8.82 -22.32 -11.07
N TRP A 25 -9.12 -21.16 -11.60
CA TRP A 25 -8.92 -19.88 -10.93
C TRP A 25 -10.18 -19.48 -10.16
N ASP A 26 -9.99 -19.01 -8.93
CA ASP A 26 -10.96 -18.27 -8.16
C ASP A 26 -10.28 -16.96 -7.73
N PHE A 27 -10.76 -15.84 -8.26
CA PHE A 27 -10.10 -14.55 -8.07
C PHE A 27 -10.54 -13.84 -6.78
N GLY A 28 -11.48 -14.44 -6.01
CA GLY A 28 -11.95 -13.87 -4.76
C GLY A 28 -12.81 -12.61 -4.91
N ASN A 29 -13.08 -12.17 -6.14
CA ASN A 29 -13.97 -11.06 -6.51
C ASN A 29 -15.30 -11.57 -7.13
N GLY A 30 -15.61 -12.87 -6.97
CA GLY A 30 -16.76 -13.52 -7.59
C GLY A 30 -16.51 -14.07 -8.99
N GLN A 31 -15.38 -13.74 -9.62
CA GLN A 31 -15.02 -14.24 -10.95
C GLN A 31 -14.18 -15.53 -10.85
N ARG A 32 -14.30 -16.39 -11.84
CA ARG A 32 -13.58 -17.65 -11.99
C ARG A 32 -13.12 -17.85 -13.43
N SER A 33 -12.09 -18.67 -13.65
CA SER A 33 -11.62 -19.02 -14.98
C SER A 33 -11.02 -20.42 -15.00
N ALA A 34 -11.13 -21.11 -16.12
CA ALA A 34 -10.44 -22.38 -16.41
C ALA A 34 -9.31 -22.20 -17.44
N ALA A 35 -9.04 -20.99 -17.88
CA ALA A 35 -8.00 -20.72 -18.86
C ALA A 35 -6.61 -20.71 -18.21
N GLN A 36 -5.61 -21.24 -18.94
CA GLN A 36 -4.20 -21.11 -18.52
C GLN A 36 -3.79 -19.65 -18.39
N VAL A 37 -4.24 -18.80 -19.33
CA VAL A 37 -4.01 -17.34 -19.30
C VAL A 37 -5.38 -16.67 -19.11
N PRO A 38 -5.78 -16.36 -17.87
CA PRO A 38 -7.06 -15.73 -17.60
C PRO A 38 -7.09 -14.27 -18.01
N LEU A 39 -8.28 -13.73 -18.20
CA LEU A 39 -8.46 -12.28 -18.36
C LEU A 39 -8.02 -11.55 -17.11
N ALA A 40 -7.57 -10.32 -17.30
CA ALA A 40 -7.22 -9.44 -16.19
C ALA A 40 -8.42 -9.14 -15.31
N GLN A 41 -8.20 -9.01 -14.00
CA GLN A 41 -9.23 -8.82 -13.00
C GLN A 41 -9.18 -7.38 -12.44
N LEU A 42 -10.35 -6.86 -12.13
CA LEU A 42 -10.53 -5.59 -11.42
C LEU A 42 -10.97 -5.86 -9.99
N TYR A 43 -10.47 -5.06 -9.06
CA TYR A 43 -10.82 -5.14 -7.64
C TYR A 43 -11.25 -3.78 -7.14
N ASN A 44 -12.29 -3.79 -6.29
CA ASN A 44 -12.77 -2.63 -5.56
C ASN A 44 -13.08 -3.04 -4.12
N SER A 45 -12.93 -2.12 -3.19
CA SER A 45 -13.29 -2.32 -1.79
C SER A 45 -14.24 -1.23 -1.31
N ALA A 46 -15.28 -1.63 -0.60
CA ALA A 46 -16.16 -0.70 0.11
C ALA A 46 -15.58 -0.28 1.48
N THR A 47 -14.65 -1.07 2.02
CA THR A 47 -13.94 -0.78 3.28
C THR A 47 -12.61 -0.10 3.00
N PRO A 48 -12.03 0.65 3.96
CA PRO A 48 -10.75 1.32 3.78
C PRO A 48 -9.63 0.40 3.28
N LEU A 49 -9.63 -0.86 3.74
CA LEU A 49 -8.72 -1.90 3.27
C LEU A 49 -9.40 -3.27 3.41
N SER A 50 -9.39 -4.06 2.34
CA SER A 50 -9.81 -5.45 2.35
C SER A 50 -8.70 -6.38 1.88
N THR A 51 -8.74 -7.64 2.28
CA THR A 51 -7.83 -8.68 1.79
C THR A 51 -8.61 -9.67 0.96
N VAL A 52 -8.21 -9.84 -0.28
CA VAL A 52 -8.80 -10.79 -1.22
C VAL A 52 -7.83 -11.96 -1.41
N SER A 53 -8.36 -13.19 -1.36
CA SER A 53 -7.60 -14.41 -1.61
C SER A 53 -7.85 -14.88 -3.04
N VAL A 54 -6.80 -14.90 -3.85
CA VAL A 54 -6.82 -15.47 -5.20
C VAL A 54 -6.27 -16.88 -5.13
N ARG A 55 -7.04 -17.85 -5.60
CA ARG A 55 -6.69 -19.27 -5.57
C ARG A 55 -6.56 -19.82 -6.99
N LEU A 56 -5.48 -20.54 -7.24
CA LEU A 56 -5.30 -21.36 -8.43
C LEU A 56 -5.18 -22.84 -8.02
N ILE A 57 -5.97 -23.69 -8.65
CA ILE A 57 -5.80 -25.13 -8.61
C ILE A 57 -5.39 -25.57 -10.00
N VAL A 58 -4.29 -26.29 -10.11
CA VAL A 58 -3.82 -26.90 -11.35
C VAL A 58 -3.93 -28.42 -11.28
N GLY A 59 -4.25 -29.05 -12.40
CA GLY A 59 -4.27 -30.49 -12.54
C GLY A 59 -3.23 -30.97 -13.53
N HIS A 60 -2.40 -31.91 -13.11
CA HIS A 60 -1.42 -32.60 -13.92
C HIS A 60 -2.08 -33.69 -14.77
N ILE A 61 -1.52 -34.05 -15.93
CA ILE A 61 -2.06 -35.10 -16.83
C ILE A 61 -2.21 -36.46 -16.16
N ASN A 62 -1.44 -36.75 -15.13
CA ASN A 62 -1.54 -38.01 -14.34
C ASN A 62 -2.60 -37.95 -13.23
N GLY A 63 -3.42 -36.88 -13.14
CA GLY A 63 -4.49 -36.73 -12.17
C GLY A 63 -4.09 -36.04 -10.86
N CYS A 64 -2.83 -35.81 -10.56
CA CYS A 64 -2.40 -35.04 -9.39
C CYS A 64 -2.88 -33.59 -9.49
N LYS A 65 -3.18 -32.99 -8.33
CA LYS A 65 -3.58 -31.57 -8.24
C LYS A 65 -2.66 -30.84 -7.27
N ASP A 66 -2.42 -29.56 -7.56
CA ASP A 66 -1.74 -28.64 -6.66
C ASP A 66 -2.53 -27.34 -6.54
N THR A 67 -2.38 -26.66 -5.39
CA THR A 67 -3.15 -25.47 -5.07
C THR A 67 -2.24 -24.39 -4.49
N VAL A 68 -2.32 -23.19 -5.02
CA VAL A 68 -1.69 -21.99 -4.47
C VAL A 68 -2.72 -20.93 -4.14
N VAL A 69 -2.52 -20.23 -3.02
CA VAL A 69 -3.34 -19.09 -2.64
C VAL A 69 -2.43 -17.86 -2.49
N HIS A 70 -2.78 -16.81 -3.21
CA HIS A 70 -2.12 -15.52 -3.12
C HIS A 70 -3.08 -14.47 -2.54
N ARG A 71 -2.63 -13.75 -1.51
CA ARG A 71 -3.44 -12.69 -0.89
C ARG A 71 -3.02 -11.34 -1.44
N ILE A 72 -4.01 -10.54 -1.84
CA ILE A 72 -3.83 -9.16 -2.29
C ILE A 72 -4.62 -8.23 -1.37
N GLN A 73 -4.04 -7.10 -1.04
CA GLN A 73 -4.70 -6.03 -0.31
C GLN A 73 -5.37 -5.09 -1.31
N VAL A 74 -6.62 -4.78 -1.05
CA VAL A 74 -7.45 -3.92 -1.91
C VAL A 74 -7.94 -2.76 -1.05
N PRO A 75 -7.28 -1.59 -1.10
CA PRO A 75 -7.79 -0.38 -0.46
C PRO A 75 -8.97 0.19 -1.23
N ASN A 76 -9.81 0.98 -0.56
CA ASN A 76 -10.91 1.69 -1.23
C ASN A 76 -10.40 2.86 -2.12
N ASN A 77 -9.18 3.33 -1.89
CA ASN A 77 -8.50 4.29 -2.75
C ASN A 77 -6.98 4.17 -2.59
N CYS A 78 -6.22 4.70 -3.54
CA CYS A 78 -4.76 4.77 -3.49
C CYS A 78 -4.24 6.21 -3.48
N TYR A 79 -5.04 7.12 -3.00
CA TYR A 79 -4.64 8.51 -2.86
C TYR A 79 -3.61 8.66 -1.74
N ILE A 80 -2.44 9.20 -2.07
CA ILE A 80 -1.40 9.46 -1.08
C ILE A 80 -1.76 10.76 -0.34
N ALA A 81 -1.98 10.65 0.96
CA ALA A 81 -2.32 11.76 1.84
C ALA A 81 -1.41 11.77 3.06
N VAL A 82 -1.19 12.95 3.63
CA VAL A 82 -0.49 13.11 4.91
C VAL A 82 -1.51 13.62 5.93
N PRO A 83 -1.63 12.98 7.12
CA PRO A 83 -2.54 13.42 8.16
C PRO A 83 -2.33 14.88 8.59
N THR A 84 -3.41 15.58 8.83
CA THR A 84 -3.39 16.98 9.31
C THR A 84 -3.15 17.10 10.81
N GLY A 85 -3.15 15.99 11.55
CA GLY A 85 -2.81 15.93 12.95
C GLY A 85 -2.55 14.49 13.39
N PHE A 86 -1.77 14.34 14.47
CA PHE A 86 -1.53 13.05 15.12
C PHE A 86 -1.22 13.24 16.60
N THR A 87 -1.39 12.16 17.38
CA THR A 87 -1.32 12.14 18.85
C THR A 87 -0.30 11.10 19.30
N PRO A 88 1.00 11.43 19.33
CA PRO A 88 2.05 10.47 19.69
C PRO A 88 2.08 10.23 21.21
N ASN A 89 1.05 9.56 21.74
CA ASN A 89 0.85 9.24 23.16
C ASN A 89 1.09 7.76 23.48
N GLY A 90 1.26 6.89 22.46
CA GLY A 90 1.55 5.48 22.60
C GLY A 90 0.31 4.60 22.85
N ASP A 91 -0.90 5.10 22.57
CA ASP A 91 -2.14 4.33 22.70
C ASP A 91 -2.46 3.42 21.51
N GLY A 92 -1.63 3.46 20.46
CA GLY A 92 -1.80 2.71 19.21
C GLY A 92 -2.70 3.41 18.19
N LEU A 93 -3.23 4.59 18.50
CA LEU A 93 -4.12 5.36 17.62
C LEU A 93 -3.45 6.67 17.21
N ASN A 94 -3.25 6.88 15.91
CA ASN A 94 -2.67 8.11 15.36
C ASN A 94 -1.31 8.53 15.99
N ASP A 95 -0.53 7.57 16.47
CA ASP A 95 0.77 7.81 17.11
C ASP A 95 1.86 8.29 16.14
N TYR A 96 1.63 8.17 14.84
CA TYR A 96 2.65 8.40 13.83
C TYR A 96 2.17 9.27 12.69
N LEU A 97 3.08 10.14 12.21
CA LEU A 97 2.90 10.86 10.95
C LEU A 97 3.69 10.19 9.83
N TYR A 98 3.01 9.93 8.71
CA TYR A 98 3.63 9.37 7.50
C TYR A 98 2.70 9.55 6.29
N PRO A 99 3.21 9.45 5.06
CA PRO A 99 2.37 9.42 3.86
C PRO A 99 1.54 8.14 3.81
N LEU A 100 0.21 8.26 3.92
CA LEU A 100 -0.72 7.15 3.81
C LEU A 100 -0.75 6.64 2.36
N ASN A 101 -0.96 5.34 2.15
CA ASN A 101 -1.13 4.72 0.84
C ASN A 101 0.07 4.88 -0.12
N ALA A 102 1.27 5.10 0.39
CA ALA A 102 2.45 5.38 -0.42
C ALA A 102 3.18 4.14 -0.99
N TRP A 103 2.57 2.94 -0.92
CA TRP A 103 3.20 1.67 -1.35
C TRP A 103 3.52 1.57 -2.85
N LYS A 104 2.89 2.38 -3.71
CA LYS A 104 3.21 2.49 -5.13
C LYS A 104 4.15 3.65 -5.45
N ALA A 105 4.45 4.51 -4.47
CA ALA A 105 5.37 5.62 -4.66
C ALA A 105 6.81 5.12 -4.77
N THR A 106 7.51 5.62 -5.76
CA THR A 106 8.96 5.44 -5.92
C THR A 106 9.66 6.77 -5.73
N GLU A 107 10.96 6.77 -5.46
CA GLU A 107 11.75 7.98 -5.22
C GLU A 107 11.14 8.89 -4.13
N LEU A 108 10.47 8.26 -3.14
CA LEU A 108 9.79 9.00 -2.09
C LEU A 108 10.79 9.77 -1.22
N HIS A 109 10.44 11.01 -0.90
CA HIS A 109 11.16 11.86 0.02
C HIS A 109 10.17 12.66 0.87
N PHE A 110 10.01 12.27 2.12
CA PHE A 110 9.14 12.91 3.09
C PHE A 110 9.94 13.63 4.16
N ARG A 111 9.66 14.90 4.39
CA ARG A 111 10.37 15.79 5.33
C ARG A 111 9.37 16.55 6.18
N VAL A 112 9.70 16.74 7.46
CA VAL A 112 8.88 17.50 8.40
C VAL A 112 9.76 18.57 9.05
N TYR A 113 9.24 19.79 9.15
CA TYR A 113 9.92 20.96 9.68
C TYR A 113 9.12 21.56 10.83
N ASN A 114 9.81 22.08 11.83
CA ASN A 114 9.20 22.88 12.87
C ASN A 114 8.90 24.32 12.39
N ARG A 115 8.30 25.12 13.27
CA ARG A 115 7.96 26.54 12.98
C ARG A 115 9.15 27.45 12.68
N LEU A 116 10.37 27.05 13.03
CA LEU A 116 11.62 27.77 12.78
C LEU A 116 12.27 27.34 11.45
N GLY A 117 11.66 26.40 10.74
CA GLY A 117 12.20 25.85 9.48
C GLY A 117 13.29 24.78 9.70
N GLU A 118 13.47 24.30 10.95
CA GLU A 118 14.41 23.23 11.25
C GLU A 118 13.82 21.88 10.85
N LEU A 119 14.62 21.05 10.18
CA LEU A 119 14.25 19.70 9.76
C LEU A 119 14.20 18.77 10.98
N VAL A 120 13.02 18.29 11.37
CA VAL A 120 12.82 17.45 12.56
C VAL A 120 12.63 15.96 12.22
N PHE A 121 12.26 15.66 10.97
CA PHE A 121 12.16 14.29 10.49
C PHE A 121 12.36 14.23 8.98
N GLU A 122 13.03 13.16 8.53
CA GLU A 122 13.24 12.88 7.11
C GLU A 122 13.24 11.37 6.85
N THR A 123 12.60 10.96 5.75
CA THR A 123 12.67 9.58 5.28
C THR A 123 12.52 9.48 3.76
N ARG A 124 13.14 8.44 3.19
CA ARG A 124 12.92 7.97 1.81
C ARG A 124 12.22 6.62 1.77
N ASP A 125 11.89 6.08 2.93
CA ASP A 125 11.16 4.84 3.11
C ASP A 125 9.77 5.15 3.69
N TRP A 126 8.70 4.86 2.93
CA TRP A 126 7.33 5.13 3.33
C TRP A 126 6.87 4.32 4.55
N THR A 127 7.57 3.22 4.88
CA THR A 127 7.29 2.43 6.09
C THR A 127 7.82 3.07 7.36
N ARG A 128 8.80 3.97 7.24
CA ARG A 128 9.37 4.71 8.37
C ARG A 128 8.49 5.91 8.70
N LYS A 129 7.94 5.90 9.88
CA LYS A 129 6.98 6.87 10.39
C LYS A 129 7.61 7.79 11.41
N TRP A 130 7.13 9.04 11.49
CA TRP A 130 7.56 9.98 12.51
C TRP A 130 6.71 9.84 13.77
N ASP A 131 7.34 9.61 14.91
CA ASP A 131 6.74 9.42 16.23
C ASP A 131 6.63 10.73 17.05
N GLY A 132 6.80 11.88 16.41
CA GLY A 132 6.78 13.18 17.10
C GLY A 132 7.97 13.42 18.01
N ARG A 133 9.12 12.81 17.71
CA ARG A 133 10.41 13.06 18.42
C ARG A 133 11.43 13.68 17.50
N PHE A 134 12.31 14.48 18.10
CA PHE A 134 13.49 15.02 17.47
C PHE A 134 14.67 14.88 18.44
N ASN A 135 15.80 14.33 18.01
CA ASN A 135 16.95 14.00 18.88
C ASN A 135 16.54 13.23 20.15
N SER A 136 15.66 12.22 19.99
CA SER A 136 15.11 11.37 21.04
C SER A 136 14.22 12.11 22.08
N GLN A 137 13.97 13.39 21.90
CA GLN A 137 13.10 14.19 22.76
C GLN A 137 11.74 14.42 22.10
N PRO A 138 10.64 14.36 22.86
CA PRO A 138 9.33 14.74 22.35
C PRO A 138 9.32 16.18 21.84
N VAL A 139 8.81 16.41 20.65
CA VAL A 139 8.66 17.78 20.15
C VAL A 139 7.46 18.46 20.81
N PRO A 140 7.43 19.79 20.93
CA PRO A 140 6.29 20.52 21.49
C PRO A 140 5.00 20.32 20.71
N THR A 141 3.86 20.37 21.39
CA THR A 141 2.55 20.50 20.75
C THR A 141 2.53 21.73 19.85
N GLY A 142 2.00 21.58 18.64
CA GLY A 142 1.94 22.69 17.71
C GLY A 142 1.92 22.24 16.25
N THR A 143 2.00 23.23 15.35
CA THR A 143 1.94 23.02 13.91
C THR A 143 3.35 22.78 13.35
N TYR A 144 3.44 21.78 12.49
CA TYR A 144 4.62 21.39 11.73
C TYR A 144 4.30 21.43 10.24
N VAL A 145 5.29 21.80 9.42
CA VAL A 145 5.16 21.80 7.96
C VAL A 145 5.76 20.52 7.42
N TRP A 146 5.06 19.84 6.54
CA TRP A 146 5.62 18.69 5.84
C TRP A 146 5.74 18.97 4.34
N MET A 147 6.72 18.32 3.72
CA MET A 147 6.96 18.29 2.28
C MET A 147 7.10 16.86 1.83
N LEU A 148 6.40 16.49 0.78
CA LEU A 148 6.42 15.16 0.19
C LEU A 148 6.70 15.25 -1.31
N GLN A 149 7.74 14.53 -1.74
CA GLN A 149 8.08 14.30 -3.14
C GLN A 149 8.00 12.81 -3.42
N TYR A 150 7.51 12.41 -4.56
CA TYR A 150 7.52 11.03 -5.02
C TYR A 150 7.27 10.94 -6.52
N THR A 151 7.59 9.80 -7.11
CA THR A 151 7.18 9.42 -8.46
C THR A 151 6.02 8.43 -8.33
N ASP A 152 4.88 8.74 -8.97
CA ASP A 152 3.69 7.88 -8.94
C ASP A 152 3.86 6.63 -9.84
N ASP A 153 2.89 5.73 -9.83
CA ASP A 153 2.88 4.49 -10.61
C ASP A 153 2.78 4.71 -12.14
N LYS A 154 2.54 5.95 -12.57
CA LYS A 154 2.55 6.39 -13.98
C LYS A 154 3.85 7.09 -14.38
N GLY A 155 4.84 7.15 -13.47
CA GLY A 155 6.11 7.83 -13.69
C GLY A 155 6.07 9.35 -13.56
N LYS A 156 4.96 9.93 -13.07
CA LYS A 156 4.83 11.36 -12.85
C LYS A 156 5.47 11.77 -11.52
N LYS A 157 6.34 12.77 -11.56
CA LYS A 157 6.90 13.39 -10.34
C LYS A 157 5.86 14.30 -9.69
N VAL A 158 5.58 14.04 -8.42
CA VAL A 158 4.63 14.79 -7.60
C VAL A 158 5.38 15.47 -6.47
N PHE A 159 5.07 16.75 -6.26
CA PHE A 159 5.51 17.49 -5.08
C PHE A 159 4.27 18.08 -4.41
N THR A 160 4.14 17.83 -3.12
CA THR A 160 3.05 18.39 -2.30
C THR A 160 3.58 18.80 -0.94
N LYS A 161 2.92 19.76 -0.31
CA LYS A 161 3.25 20.25 1.02
C LYS A 161 1.99 20.57 1.80
N GLY A 162 2.09 20.59 3.09
CA GLY A 162 0.99 20.93 3.98
C GLY A 162 1.43 21.08 5.42
N THR A 163 0.46 21.12 6.32
CA THR A 163 0.69 21.22 7.74
C THR A 163 0.09 20.02 8.48
N THR A 164 0.67 19.72 9.63
CA THR A 164 0.14 18.75 10.58
C THR A 164 0.25 19.34 11.99
N VAL A 165 -0.63 18.92 12.89
CA VAL A 165 -0.60 19.34 14.29
C VAL A 165 -0.19 18.16 15.16
N VAL A 166 0.84 18.36 15.97
CA VAL A 166 1.18 17.43 17.07
C VAL A 166 0.32 17.80 18.29
N ILE A 167 -0.42 16.82 18.80
CA ILE A 167 -1.28 16.97 19.97
C ILE A 167 -0.79 15.99 21.04
N ARG A 168 -0.63 16.46 22.30
CA ARG A 168 -0.20 15.64 23.44
C ARG A 168 -1.10 15.89 24.63
#